data_c2ee680542bab268f89481251c5cc9be
#
_entry.id   c2ee680542bab268f89481251c5cc9be
#
_cell.length_a   1.000
_cell.length_b   1.000
_cell.length_c   1.000
_cell.angle_alpha   90.00
_cell.angle_beta   90.00
_cell.angle_gamma   90.00
#
_symmetry.space_group_name_H-M   'P 1'
#
loop_
_entity.id
_entity.type
_entity.pdbx_description
1 polymer ?
#
loop_
_entity_poly.entity_id
_entity_poly.type
_entity_poly.pdbx_seq_one_letter_code
_entity_poly.pdbx_strand_id
1 'polypeptide(L)'
;MELLTANNVWMMICTALVFFMHLGFTFLEIGLTRQKNTINILFKNFFVITMGLLVYCGFGFNLMYPGDFNIIDGVLGFSDFGLNPGEGYDQIAYADGGYTYWTDFLFQGMFAATAATIISGAVAERIKISSFMLIAFLYVAIVYPIVGSWQWGSGFFSTFINEDLGFYDFAGSTLVHSVGGWGALVVIYFLGARKGKFDSDGNPQAIPGSNIPLSAAGVLILWLGWFGFNGGSVLSADPALTSITLVTTCLARSEEHTSELQSPMYLVCRLLLEKK
;
A
#
# COMPACT_ATOMS: atom_id res chain seq x y z
N MET A 1 -8.89 6.34 29.45
CA MET A 1 -7.69 7.15 29.22
C MET A 1 -6.44 6.30 29.01
N GLU A 2 -6.11 5.38 29.93
CA GLU A 2 -4.91 4.52 29.79
C GLU A 2 -4.94 3.65 28.52
N LEU A 3 -6.07 3.00 28.22
CA LEU A 3 -6.23 2.19 27.03
C LEU A 3 -6.10 3.02 25.74
N LEU A 4 -6.76 4.18 25.69
CA LEU A 4 -6.62 5.12 24.56
C LEU A 4 -5.16 5.51 24.35
N THR A 5 -4.42 5.80 25.41
CA THR A 5 -2.99 6.13 25.34
C THR A 5 -2.17 4.97 24.78
N ALA A 6 -2.38 3.75 25.29
CA ALA A 6 -1.66 2.56 24.83
C ALA A 6 -1.94 2.27 23.34
N ASN A 7 -3.20 2.34 22.91
CA ASN A 7 -3.61 2.13 21.55
C ASN A 7 -2.98 3.17 20.61
N ASN A 8 -3.03 4.47 20.95
CA ASN A 8 -2.43 5.51 20.12
C ASN A 8 -0.91 5.36 20.02
N VAL A 9 -0.22 5.08 21.13
CA VAL A 9 1.23 4.85 21.08
C VAL A 9 1.57 3.67 20.17
N TRP A 10 0.83 2.55 20.31
CA TRP A 10 1.00 1.38 19.45
C TRP A 10 0.77 1.72 17.98
N MET A 11 -0.35 2.33 17.64
CA MET A 11 -0.67 2.70 16.27
C MET A 11 0.33 3.71 15.67
N MET A 12 0.84 4.67 16.45
CA MET A 12 1.86 5.62 15.98
C MET A 12 3.21 4.94 15.73
N ILE A 13 3.60 3.98 16.56
CA ILE A 13 4.78 3.14 16.31
C ILE A 13 4.59 2.33 15.01
N CYS A 14 3.42 1.70 14.86
CA CYS A 14 3.07 0.96 13.65
C CYS A 14 3.06 1.87 12.40
N THR A 15 2.52 3.08 12.52
CA THR A 15 2.56 4.10 11.46
C THR A 15 3.99 4.41 11.03
N ALA A 16 4.90 4.60 11.98
CA ALA A 16 6.33 4.82 11.70
C ALA A 16 6.98 3.62 11.00
N LEU A 17 6.61 2.39 11.37
CA LEU A 17 7.07 1.18 10.70
C LEU A 17 6.56 1.08 9.26
N VAL A 18 5.30 1.42 9.01
CA VAL A 18 4.74 1.46 7.64
C VAL A 18 5.38 2.58 6.82
N PHE A 19 5.60 3.75 7.42
CA PHE A 19 6.40 4.80 6.76
C PHE A 19 7.78 4.28 6.33
N PHE A 20 8.43 3.51 7.20
CA PHE A 20 9.74 2.94 6.91
C PHE A 20 9.71 1.88 5.78
N MET A 21 8.56 1.24 5.50
CA MET A 21 8.41 0.35 4.34
C MET A 21 8.71 1.06 3.02
N HIS A 22 8.45 2.35 2.90
CA HIS A 22 8.77 3.09 1.67
C HIS A 22 10.28 3.13 1.37
N LEU A 23 11.13 3.11 2.40
CA LEU A 23 12.57 2.90 2.22
C LEU A 23 12.85 1.49 1.69
N GLY A 24 12.15 0.49 2.20
CA GLY A 24 12.23 -0.89 1.73
C GLY A 24 11.85 -1.03 0.25
N PHE A 25 10.73 -0.46 -0.17
CA PHE A 25 10.34 -0.39 -1.59
C PHE A 25 11.39 0.32 -2.43
N THR A 26 11.91 1.43 -1.95
CA THR A 26 12.96 2.18 -2.65
C THR A 26 14.19 1.32 -2.91
N PHE A 27 14.69 0.61 -1.90
CA PHE A 27 15.85 -0.27 -2.03
C PHE A 27 15.58 -1.47 -2.93
N LEU A 28 14.40 -2.07 -2.79
CA LEU A 28 13.96 -3.18 -3.63
C LEU A 28 13.92 -2.78 -5.11
N GLU A 29 13.24 -1.67 -5.43
CA GLU A 29 13.12 -1.17 -6.79
C GLU A 29 14.49 -0.79 -7.40
N ILE A 30 15.33 -0.08 -6.65
CA ILE A 30 16.68 0.31 -7.11
C ILE A 30 17.50 -0.94 -7.44
N GLY A 31 17.52 -1.90 -6.54
CA GLY A 31 18.34 -3.08 -6.72
C GLY A 31 17.89 -3.98 -7.87
N LEU A 32 16.58 -4.06 -8.15
CA LEU A 32 16.00 -4.86 -9.24
C LEU A 32 16.00 -4.15 -10.59
N THR A 33 16.39 -2.88 -10.67
CA THR A 33 16.42 -2.11 -11.89
C THR A 33 17.86 -1.77 -12.33
N ARG A 34 18.01 -1.22 -13.52
CA ARG A 34 19.33 -0.79 -14.02
C ARG A 34 19.81 0.47 -13.31
N GLN A 35 21.08 0.54 -12.97
CA GLN A 35 21.71 1.64 -12.21
C GLN A 35 21.38 3.04 -12.76
N LYS A 36 21.27 3.22 -14.07
CA LYS A 36 20.94 4.50 -14.72
C LYS A 36 19.58 5.06 -14.31
N ASN A 37 18.69 4.26 -13.72
CA ASN A 37 17.36 4.66 -13.30
C ASN A 37 17.25 4.94 -11.80
N THR A 38 18.32 4.77 -11.02
CA THR A 38 18.33 4.93 -9.56
C THR A 38 17.72 6.26 -9.12
N ILE A 39 18.14 7.38 -9.71
CA ILE A 39 17.63 8.71 -9.36
C ILE A 39 16.14 8.85 -9.65
N ASN A 40 15.67 8.32 -10.78
CA ASN A 40 14.25 8.35 -11.14
C ASN A 40 13.41 7.54 -10.13
N ILE A 41 13.93 6.41 -9.65
CA ILE A 41 13.25 5.56 -8.67
C ILE A 41 13.21 6.24 -7.31
N LEU A 42 14.34 6.80 -6.86
CA LEU A 42 14.38 7.60 -5.63
C LEU A 42 13.33 8.71 -5.68
N PHE A 43 13.31 9.50 -6.75
CA PHE A 43 12.37 10.60 -6.90
C PHE A 43 10.91 10.12 -6.86
N LYS A 44 10.58 9.04 -7.56
CA LYS A 44 9.22 8.47 -7.55
C LYS A 44 8.77 8.08 -6.15
N ASN A 45 9.61 7.37 -5.40
CA ASN A 45 9.26 6.91 -4.05
C ASN A 45 9.10 8.09 -3.08
N PHE A 46 9.98 9.09 -3.12
CA PHE A 46 9.80 10.33 -2.34
C PHE A 46 8.51 11.06 -2.72
N PHE A 47 8.24 11.17 -4.02
CA PHE A 47 7.03 11.83 -4.52
C PHE A 47 5.76 11.15 -4.01
N VAL A 48 5.70 9.82 -4.04
CA VAL A 48 4.52 9.07 -3.58
C VAL A 48 4.23 9.34 -2.11
N ILE A 49 5.25 9.38 -1.25
CA ILE A 49 5.06 9.65 0.18
C ILE A 49 4.58 11.09 0.40
N THR A 50 5.31 12.04 -0.16
CA THR A 50 5.06 13.46 0.11
C THR A 50 3.74 13.94 -0.50
N MET A 51 3.54 13.68 -1.78
CA MET A 51 2.30 14.06 -2.47
C MET A 51 1.13 13.19 -2.04
N GLY A 52 1.39 11.89 -1.79
CA GLY A 52 0.37 10.98 -1.29
C GLY A 52 -0.26 11.49 0.00
N LEU A 53 0.56 11.86 0.99
CA LEU A 53 0.05 12.41 2.24
C LEU A 53 -0.68 13.73 2.06
N LEU A 54 -0.15 14.66 1.25
CA LEU A 54 -0.80 15.95 1.00
C LEU A 54 -2.15 15.79 0.31
N VAL A 55 -2.22 14.92 -0.68
CA VAL A 55 -3.45 14.67 -1.44
C VAL A 55 -4.49 13.93 -0.57
N TYR A 56 -4.03 12.95 0.19
CA TYR A 56 -4.87 12.22 1.13
C TYR A 56 -5.41 13.14 2.23
N CYS A 57 -4.58 14.05 2.74
CA CYS A 57 -4.97 15.13 3.65
C CYS A 57 -6.01 16.08 3.03
N GLY A 58 -5.81 16.46 1.77
CA GLY A 58 -6.68 17.43 1.11
C GLY A 58 -8.10 16.95 0.88
N PHE A 59 -8.26 15.68 0.53
CA PHE A 59 -9.60 15.11 0.23
C PHE A 59 -9.67 13.58 0.28
N GLY A 60 -8.56 12.84 0.19
CA GLY A 60 -8.58 11.39 0.18
C GLY A 60 -9.15 10.78 1.45
N PHE A 61 -8.80 11.32 2.63
CA PHE A 61 -9.31 10.82 3.90
C PHE A 61 -10.84 10.97 4.00
N ASN A 62 -11.37 12.12 3.62
CA ASN A 62 -12.81 12.40 3.64
C ASN A 62 -13.60 11.68 2.53
N LEU A 63 -12.93 11.24 1.48
CA LEU A 63 -13.51 10.39 0.44
C LEU A 63 -13.53 8.92 0.88
N MET A 64 -12.55 8.51 1.69
CA MET A 64 -12.46 7.13 2.20
C MET A 64 -13.37 6.92 3.42
N TYR A 65 -13.51 7.94 4.26
CA TYR A 65 -14.37 7.95 5.45
C TYR A 65 -15.39 9.09 5.35
N PRO A 66 -16.37 8.96 4.43
CA PRO A 66 -17.31 10.04 4.18
C PRO A 66 -18.33 10.26 5.31
N GLY A 67 -18.45 9.31 6.23
CA GLY A 67 -19.50 9.27 7.24
C GLY A 67 -20.87 8.94 6.64
N ASP A 68 -21.26 9.63 5.57
CA ASP A 68 -22.46 9.37 4.79
C ASP A 68 -22.13 9.26 3.29
N PHE A 69 -22.72 8.30 2.60
CA PHE A 69 -22.55 8.10 1.16
C PHE A 69 -23.51 9.01 0.38
N ASN A 70 -23.29 10.31 0.50
CA ASN A 70 -24.17 11.38 0.03
C ASN A 70 -24.21 11.58 -1.50
N ILE A 71 -23.40 10.87 -2.28
CA ILE A 71 -23.34 10.96 -3.76
C ILE A 71 -23.96 9.71 -4.40
N ILE A 72 -23.48 8.52 -4.01
CA ILE A 72 -24.00 7.21 -4.44
C ILE A 72 -23.99 6.30 -3.23
N ASP A 73 -25.16 5.88 -2.79
CA ASP A 73 -25.35 5.09 -1.59
C ASP A 73 -24.42 3.86 -1.53
N GLY A 74 -23.70 3.71 -0.43
CA GLY A 74 -22.73 2.67 -0.18
C GLY A 74 -21.49 2.68 -1.09
N VAL A 75 -21.41 3.53 -2.13
CA VAL A 75 -20.34 3.50 -3.15
C VAL A 75 -19.48 4.74 -3.15
N LEU A 76 -20.09 5.92 -3.04
CA LEU A 76 -19.38 7.19 -3.15
C LEU A 76 -20.00 8.23 -2.21
N GLY A 77 -19.21 8.73 -1.32
CA GLY A 77 -19.52 9.85 -0.46
C GLY A 77 -18.34 10.79 -0.33
N PHE A 78 -18.59 12.01 0.10
CA PHE A 78 -17.55 13.01 0.37
C PHE A 78 -18.02 13.94 1.48
N SER A 79 -17.27 14.04 2.56
CA SER A 79 -17.66 14.87 3.70
C SER A 79 -17.18 16.32 3.57
N ASP A 80 -15.87 16.52 3.36
CA ASP A 80 -15.28 17.87 3.33
C ASP A 80 -13.87 17.87 2.72
N PHE A 81 -13.29 19.05 2.54
CA PHE A 81 -11.90 19.24 2.16
C PHE A 81 -11.01 19.46 3.38
N GLY A 82 -9.81 18.87 3.37
CA GLY A 82 -8.84 19.00 4.45
C GLY A 82 -9.18 18.11 5.64
N LEU A 83 -8.43 18.28 6.72
CA LEU A 83 -8.65 17.53 7.95
C LEU A 83 -9.48 18.36 8.92
N ASN A 84 -10.69 17.93 9.14
CA ASN A 84 -11.62 18.56 10.06
C ASN A 84 -12.32 17.49 10.91
N PRO A 85 -11.91 17.28 12.17
CA PRO A 85 -12.57 16.31 13.04
C PRO A 85 -13.98 16.72 13.50
N GLY A 86 -14.47 17.89 13.06
CA GLY A 86 -15.78 18.42 13.42
C GLY A 86 -15.78 19.33 14.65
N GLU A 87 -16.82 20.17 14.77
CA GLU A 87 -17.05 21.00 15.95
C GLU A 87 -17.34 20.08 17.15
N GLY A 88 -16.69 20.36 18.30
CA GLY A 88 -16.87 19.55 19.51
C GLY A 88 -16.17 18.20 19.47
N TYR A 89 -15.17 18.02 18.58
CA TYR A 89 -14.39 16.80 18.53
C TYR A 89 -13.91 16.35 19.92
N ASP A 90 -14.34 15.16 20.30
CA ASP A 90 -13.88 14.49 21.50
C ASP A 90 -12.99 13.30 21.13
N GLN A 91 -11.70 13.42 21.42
CA GLN A 91 -10.72 12.35 21.15
C GLN A 91 -11.04 11.03 21.87
N ILE A 92 -11.84 11.10 22.96
CA ILE A 92 -12.23 9.91 23.74
C ILE A 92 -13.41 9.20 23.08
N ALA A 93 -14.24 9.92 22.34
CA ALA A 93 -15.41 9.37 21.66
C ALA A 93 -15.07 8.86 20.23
N TYR A 94 -13.99 9.33 19.63
CA TYR A 94 -13.59 8.87 18.30
C TYR A 94 -13.24 7.38 18.31
N ALA A 95 -13.75 6.63 17.33
CA ALA A 95 -13.55 5.19 17.20
C ALA A 95 -13.87 4.43 18.51
N ASP A 96 -14.97 4.80 19.17
CA ASP A 96 -15.40 4.24 20.47
C ASP A 96 -14.32 4.32 21.56
N GLY A 97 -13.48 5.35 21.52
CA GLY A 97 -12.35 5.54 22.43
C GLY A 97 -11.14 4.67 22.14
N GLY A 98 -11.09 4.06 20.96
CA GLY A 98 -9.99 3.17 20.57
C GLY A 98 -8.71 3.94 20.22
N TYR A 99 -8.82 4.99 19.40
CA TYR A 99 -7.71 5.82 18.94
C TYR A 99 -8.21 7.20 18.50
N THR A 100 -7.29 8.14 18.23
CA THR A 100 -7.67 9.51 17.85
C THR A 100 -7.81 9.65 16.34
N TYR A 101 -8.59 10.63 15.89
CA TYR A 101 -8.73 11.03 14.49
C TYR A 101 -7.38 11.25 13.79
N TRP A 102 -6.44 11.90 14.47
CA TRP A 102 -5.11 12.19 13.93
C TRP A 102 -4.25 10.95 13.74
N THR A 103 -4.38 9.99 14.66
CA THR A 103 -3.73 8.68 14.57
C THR A 103 -4.27 7.90 13.38
N ASP A 104 -5.59 7.87 13.22
CA ASP A 104 -6.26 7.22 12.09
C ASP A 104 -5.81 7.81 10.75
N PHE A 105 -5.94 9.15 10.62
CA PHE A 105 -5.50 9.83 9.40
C PHE A 105 -4.07 9.46 9.01
N LEU A 106 -3.13 9.55 9.94
CA LEU A 106 -1.73 9.32 9.61
C LEU A 106 -1.45 7.85 9.28
N PHE A 107 -2.06 6.92 10.00
CA PHE A 107 -1.96 5.50 9.74
C PHE A 107 -2.50 5.14 8.36
N GLN A 108 -3.72 5.57 8.05
CA GLN A 108 -4.35 5.33 6.75
C GLN A 108 -3.65 6.04 5.59
N GLY A 109 -3.08 7.20 5.82
CA GLY A 109 -2.26 7.90 4.83
C GLY A 109 -1.03 7.11 4.37
N MET A 110 -0.43 6.32 5.27
CA MET A 110 0.68 5.42 4.91
C MET A 110 0.21 4.30 3.98
N PHE A 111 -0.99 3.77 4.17
CA PHE A 111 -1.58 2.74 3.32
C PHE A 111 -1.92 3.28 1.93
N ALA A 112 -2.45 4.49 1.86
CA ALA A 112 -2.72 5.18 0.59
C ALA A 112 -1.44 5.36 -0.24
N ALA A 113 -0.36 5.79 0.39
CA ALA A 113 0.95 5.88 -0.25
C ALA A 113 1.48 4.50 -0.67
N THR A 114 1.26 3.45 0.16
CA THR A 114 1.69 2.09 -0.17
C THR A 114 1.00 1.55 -1.42
N ALA A 115 -0.30 1.76 -1.60
CA ALA A 115 -1.02 1.34 -2.80
C ALA A 115 -0.42 1.94 -4.08
N ALA A 116 -0.05 3.22 -4.06
CA ALA A 116 0.60 3.89 -5.19
C ALA A 116 2.05 3.41 -5.41
N THR A 117 2.78 3.06 -4.34
CA THR A 117 4.16 2.52 -4.45
C THR A 117 4.18 1.16 -5.14
N ILE A 118 3.18 0.31 -4.97
CA ILE A 118 3.06 -0.96 -5.69
C ILE A 118 3.04 -0.73 -7.20
N ILE A 119 2.32 0.29 -7.68
CA ILE A 119 2.34 0.68 -9.09
C ILE A 119 3.74 1.15 -9.51
N SER A 120 4.44 1.90 -8.65
CA SER A 120 5.79 2.42 -8.94
C SER A 120 6.76 1.31 -9.35
N GLY A 121 6.83 0.23 -8.57
CA GLY A 121 7.70 -0.90 -8.86
C GLY A 121 7.39 -1.58 -10.21
N ALA A 122 6.11 -1.81 -10.46
CA ALA A 122 5.65 -2.48 -11.66
C ALA A 122 5.95 -1.70 -12.96
N VAL A 123 5.90 -0.37 -12.92
CA VAL A 123 6.14 0.49 -14.09
C VAL A 123 7.58 1.00 -14.19
N ALA A 124 8.45 0.57 -13.28
CA ALA A 124 9.85 0.96 -13.28
C ALA A 124 10.52 0.73 -14.65
N GLU A 125 11.34 1.68 -15.11
CA GLU A 125 12.01 1.68 -16.40
C GLU A 125 11.10 1.76 -17.65
N ARG A 126 9.78 1.93 -17.50
CA ARG A 126 8.82 1.96 -18.61
C ARG A 126 8.12 3.29 -18.74
N ILE A 127 7.84 3.96 -17.62
CA ILE A 127 7.02 5.17 -17.54
C ILE A 127 7.87 6.44 -17.53
N LYS A 128 7.34 7.51 -18.11
CA LYS A 128 7.87 8.86 -17.90
C LYS A 128 7.51 9.33 -16.50
N ILE A 129 8.43 10.06 -15.85
CA ILE A 129 8.25 10.53 -14.48
C ILE A 129 6.98 11.37 -14.31
N SER A 130 6.72 12.30 -15.24
CA SER A 130 5.52 13.16 -15.18
C SER A 130 4.21 12.36 -15.28
N SER A 131 4.18 11.33 -16.13
CA SER A 131 3.01 10.44 -16.24
C SER A 131 2.82 9.62 -14.97
N PHE A 132 3.91 9.15 -14.36
CA PHE A 132 3.84 8.47 -13.07
C PHE A 132 3.31 9.37 -11.96
N MET A 133 3.80 10.63 -11.90
CA MET A 133 3.34 11.61 -10.92
C MET A 133 1.83 11.84 -11.02
N LEU A 134 1.31 12.00 -12.25
CA LEU A 134 -0.12 12.16 -12.48
C LEU A 134 -0.92 10.92 -12.06
N ILE A 135 -0.45 9.73 -12.42
CA ILE A 135 -1.11 8.48 -12.04
C ILE A 135 -1.12 8.32 -10.51
N ALA A 136 0.02 8.51 -9.86
CA ALA A 136 0.11 8.41 -8.41
C ALA A 136 -0.80 9.41 -7.70
N PHE A 137 -0.84 10.66 -8.19
CA PHE A 137 -1.75 11.69 -7.70
C PHE A 137 -3.22 11.24 -7.80
N LEU A 138 -3.68 10.89 -8.98
CA LEU A 138 -5.08 10.48 -9.20
C LEU A 138 -5.41 9.19 -8.44
N TYR A 139 -4.43 8.32 -8.29
CA TYR A 139 -4.63 7.06 -7.59
C TYR A 139 -4.87 7.23 -6.10
N VAL A 140 -4.04 8.05 -5.45
CA VAL A 140 -4.20 8.38 -4.02
C VAL A 140 -5.37 9.33 -3.78
N ALA A 141 -5.66 10.20 -4.75
CA ALA A 141 -6.73 11.17 -4.68
C ALA A 141 -8.12 10.53 -4.75
N ILE A 142 -8.28 9.56 -5.65
CA ILE A 142 -9.61 9.12 -6.11
C ILE A 142 -9.74 7.60 -5.98
N VAL A 143 -8.87 6.84 -6.66
CA VAL A 143 -9.08 5.40 -6.82
C VAL A 143 -8.99 4.67 -5.49
N TYR A 144 -7.91 4.86 -4.76
CA TYR A 144 -7.68 4.21 -3.48
C TYR A 144 -8.73 4.57 -2.42
N PRO A 145 -9.06 5.87 -2.20
CA PRO A 145 -10.05 6.25 -1.21
C PRO A 145 -11.45 5.69 -1.52
N ILE A 146 -11.88 5.74 -2.77
CA ILE A 146 -13.20 5.19 -3.16
C ILE A 146 -13.26 3.69 -2.88
N VAL A 147 -12.25 2.92 -3.30
CA VAL A 147 -12.25 1.48 -3.04
C VAL A 147 -12.13 1.17 -1.54
N GLY A 148 -11.32 1.94 -0.81
CA GLY A 148 -11.20 1.81 0.65
C GLY A 148 -12.50 2.12 1.38
N SER A 149 -13.30 3.09 0.89
CA SER A 149 -14.59 3.44 1.49
C SER A 149 -15.61 2.31 1.44
N TRP A 150 -15.51 1.42 0.47
CA TRP A 150 -16.47 0.33 0.28
C TRP A 150 -16.52 -0.66 1.44
N GLN A 151 -15.43 -0.83 2.18
CA GLN A 151 -15.41 -1.68 3.37
C GLN A 151 -14.94 -0.93 4.62
N TRP A 152 -13.78 -0.29 4.61
CA TRP A 152 -13.27 0.43 5.79
C TRP A 152 -14.06 1.71 6.10
N GLY A 153 -14.64 2.34 5.08
CA GLY A 153 -15.57 3.46 5.21
C GLY A 153 -17.04 3.05 5.43
N SER A 154 -17.30 1.77 5.73
CA SER A 154 -18.66 1.23 5.94
C SER A 154 -19.56 1.27 4.71
N GLY A 155 -18.97 1.20 3.50
CA GLY A 155 -19.70 1.16 2.24
C GLY A 155 -20.28 -0.22 1.92
N PHE A 156 -20.65 -0.44 0.66
CA PHE A 156 -21.46 -1.60 0.25
C PHE A 156 -20.77 -2.97 0.47
N PHE A 157 -19.44 -3.04 0.53
CA PHE A 157 -18.76 -4.30 0.83
C PHE A 157 -18.92 -4.74 2.28
N SER A 158 -19.12 -3.82 3.22
CA SER A 158 -19.36 -4.17 4.62
C SER A 158 -20.72 -4.85 4.83
N THR A 159 -21.67 -4.62 3.91
CA THR A 159 -23.04 -5.15 3.98
C THR A 159 -23.44 -6.02 2.77
N PHE A 160 -22.51 -6.27 1.83
CA PHE A 160 -22.80 -6.77 0.48
C PHE A 160 -23.55 -8.10 0.42
N ILE A 161 -23.28 -9.03 1.34
CA ILE A 161 -23.95 -10.35 1.33
C ILE A 161 -25.04 -10.40 2.40
N ASN A 162 -24.70 -10.11 3.61
CA ASN A 162 -25.53 -9.80 4.78
C ASN A 162 -24.58 -9.43 5.92
N GLU A 163 -25.11 -9.02 7.06
CA GLU A 163 -24.30 -8.62 8.23
C GLU A 163 -23.33 -9.72 8.69
N ASP A 164 -23.64 -10.99 8.45
CA ASP A 164 -22.83 -12.15 8.86
C ASP A 164 -21.78 -12.56 7.79
N LEU A 165 -21.99 -12.23 6.52
CA LEU A 165 -21.20 -12.68 5.37
C LEU A 165 -20.62 -11.51 4.55
N GLY A 166 -20.44 -10.35 5.16
CA GLY A 166 -19.78 -9.19 4.54
C GLY A 166 -18.33 -9.51 4.12
N PHE A 167 -17.85 -8.78 3.13
CA PHE A 167 -16.44 -8.84 2.77
C PHE A 167 -15.60 -8.20 3.89
N TYR A 168 -14.54 -8.88 4.30
CA TYR A 168 -13.64 -8.41 5.34
C TYR A 168 -12.19 -8.43 4.88
N ASP A 169 -11.55 -7.27 4.90
CA ASP A 169 -10.11 -7.11 4.70
C ASP A 169 -9.49 -6.54 5.98
N PHE A 170 -8.69 -7.34 6.67
CA PHE A 170 -8.12 -6.97 7.96
C PHE A 170 -7.09 -5.85 7.84
N ALA A 171 -6.13 -5.99 6.93
CA ALA A 171 -4.98 -5.09 6.85
C ALA A 171 -4.71 -4.54 5.44
N GLY A 172 -5.56 -4.79 4.47
CA GLY A 172 -5.39 -4.25 3.12
C GLY A 172 -4.77 -5.22 2.11
N SER A 173 -4.89 -6.54 2.32
CA SER A 173 -4.50 -7.52 1.30
C SER A 173 -5.22 -7.25 -0.03
N THR A 174 -6.49 -6.87 0.02
CA THR A 174 -7.29 -6.47 -1.14
C THR A 174 -7.28 -4.96 -1.32
N LEU A 175 -7.69 -4.22 -0.30
CA LEU A 175 -7.93 -2.77 -0.39
C LEU A 175 -6.65 -1.94 -0.61
N VAL A 176 -5.48 -2.48 -0.29
CA VAL A 176 -4.19 -1.82 -0.56
C VAL A 176 -3.42 -2.58 -1.64
N HIS A 177 -3.08 -3.85 -1.38
CA HIS A 177 -2.18 -4.59 -2.25
C HIS A 177 -2.83 -5.02 -3.56
N SER A 178 -4.04 -5.60 -3.53
CA SER A 178 -4.74 -5.98 -4.76
C SER A 178 -5.15 -4.75 -5.56
N VAL A 179 -5.61 -3.68 -4.90
CA VAL A 179 -5.90 -2.39 -5.57
C VAL A 179 -4.65 -1.88 -6.28
N GLY A 180 -3.51 -1.78 -5.58
CA GLY A 180 -2.22 -1.42 -6.20
C GLY A 180 -1.82 -2.36 -7.33
N GLY A 181 -2.04 -3.66 -7.18
CA GLY A 181 -1.79 -4.68 -8.18
C GLY A 181 -2.63 -4.53 -9.45
N TRP A 182 -3.92 -4.26 -9.32
CA TRP A 182 -4.80 -3.96 -10.46
C TRP A 182 -4.39 -2.69 -11.19
N GLY A 183 -4.06 -1.63 -10.45
CA GLY A 183 -3.51 -0.41 -11.03
C GLY A 183 -2.22 -0.68 -11.80
N ALA A 184 -1.32 -1.47 -11.23
CA ALA A 184 -0.09 -1.89 -11.88
C ALA A 184 -0.35 -2.66 -13.17
N LEU A 185 -1.26 -3.64 -13.15
CA LEU A 185 -1.63 -4.45 -14.31
C LEU A 185 -2.15 -3.60 -15.46
N VAL A 186 -3.10 -2.69 -15.17
CA VAL A 186 -3.66 -1.79 -16.18
C VAL A 186 -2.58 -0.90 -16.78
N VAL A 187 -1.74 -0.27 -15.97
CA VAL A 187 -0.69 0.62 -16.48
C VAL A 187 0.37 -0.15 -17.29
N ILE A 188 0.75 -1.37 -16.86
CA ILE A 188 1.67 -2.22 -17.62
C ILE A 188 1.09 -2.60 -18.99
N TYR A 189 -0.20 -2.91 -19.02
CA TYR A 189 -0.88 -3.26 -20.27
C TYR A 189 -0.74 -2.14 -21.31
N PHE A 190 -0.92 -0.87 -20.90
CA PHE A 190 -0.75 0.28 -21.80
C PHE A 190 0.72 0.60 -22.13
N LEU A 191 1.64 0.39 -21.20
CA LEU A 191 3.06 0.72 -21.39
C LEU A 191 3.81 -0.35 -22.20
N GLY A 192 3.39 -1.59 -22.14
CA GLY A 192 4.09 -2.71 -22.75
C GLY A 192 5.40 -3.08 -22.05
N ALA A 193 6.26 -3.78 -22.76
CA ALA A 193 7.53 -4.27 -22.24
C ALA A 193 8.58 -3.16 -22.08
N ARG A 194 9.55 -3.37 -21.18
CA ARG A 194 10.72 -2.49 -21.03
C ARG A 194 11.55 -2.47 -22.33
N LYS A 195 12.13 -1.31 -22.65
CA LYS A 195 13.02 -1.18 -23.80
C LYS A 195 14.20 -2.15 -23.70
N GLY A 196 14.38 -2.96 -24.76
CA GLY A 196 15.41 -4.00 -24.80
C GLY A 196 15.03 -5.30 -24.09
N LYS A 197 13.75 -5.49 -23.73
CA LYS A 197 13.26 -6.77 -23.20
C LYS A 197 13.16 -7.84 -24.29
N PHE A 198 12.89 -7.45 -25.50
CA PHE A 198 12.84 -8.31 -26.66
C PHE A 198 13.80 -7.79 -27.74
N ASP A 199 14.47 -8.70 -28.47
CA ASP A 199 15.28 -8.39 -29.66
C ASP A 199 14.42 -8.19 -30.91
N SER A 200 15.06 -7.98 -32.04
CA SER A 200 14.38 -7.83 -33.35
C SER A 200 13.57 -9.04 -33.76
N ASP A 201 13.93 -10.21 -33.27
CA ASP A 201 13.31 -11.50 -33.61
C ASP A 201 12.22 -11.89 -32.61
N GLY A 202 11.97 -11.02 -31.58
CA GLY A 202 10.98 -11.23 -30.55
C GLY A 202 11.46 -12.11 -29.39
N ASN A 203 12.75 -12.45 -29.31
CA ASN A 203 13.29 -13.27 -28.25
C ASN A 203 13.52 -12.42 -26.97
N PRO A 204 13.18 -12.96 -25.77
CA PRO A 204 13.34 -12.23 -24.53
C PRO A 204 14.83 -12.08 -24.15
N GLN A 205 15.22 -10.86 -23.82
CA GLN A 205 16.57 -10.52 -23.33
C GLN A 205 16.58 -10.37 -21.81
N ALA A 206 17.66 -10.84 -21.15
CA ALA A 206 17.85 -10.66 -19.73
C ALA A 206 18.13 -9.18 -19.40
N ILE A 207 17.43 -8.64 -18.40
CA ILE A 207 17.70 -7.32 -17.85
C ILE A 207 17.95 -7.51 -16.34
N PRO A 208 19.21 -7.82 -15.96
CA PRO A 208 19.52 -8.08 -14.54
C PRO A 208 19.38 -6.82 -13.70
N GLY A 209 19.01 -7.01 -12.44
CA GLY A 209 19.05 -5.95 -11.44
C GLY A 209 20.49 -5.47 -11.18
N SER A 210 20.64 -4.20 -10.83
CA SER A 210 21.97 -3.61 -10.63
C SER A 210 22.60 -3.92 -9.28
N ASN A 211 21.80 -4.24 -8.25
CA ASN A 211 22.29 -4.45 -6.88
C ASN A 211 21.36 -5.38 -6.08
N ILE A 212 21.55 -6.66 -6.23
CA ILE A 212 20.77 -7.68 -5.52
C ILE A 212 20.91 -7.61 -4.00
N PRO A 213 22.11 -7.36 -3.41
CA PRO A 213 22.22 -7.15 -1.95
C PRO A 213 21.35 -5.99 -1.45
N LEU A 214 21.25 -4.91 -2.20
CA LEU A 214 20.37 -3.78 -1.84
C LEU A 214 18.89 -4.19 -1.91
N SER A 215 18.49 -4.97 -2.91
CA SER A 215 17.14 -5.54 -2.98
C SER A 215 16.82 -6.41 -1.77
N ALA A 216 17.75 -7.28 -1.38
CA ALA A 216 17.59 -8.14 -0.20
C ALA A 216 17.44 -7.30 1.10
N ALA A 217 18.25 -6.24 1.25
CA ALA A 217 18.09 -5.31 2.36
C ALA A 217 16.70 -4.62 2.33
N GLY A 218 16.22 -4.24 1.14
CA GLY A 218 14.88 -3.71 0.96
C GLY A 218 13.78 -4.66 1.43
N VAL A 219 13.90 -5.95 1.11
CA VAL A 219 12.95 -6.99 1.56
C VAL A 219 12.93 -7.11 3.08
N LEU A 220 14.10 -7.10 3.75
CA LEU A 220 14.17 -7.16 5.22
C LEU A 220 13.52 -5.93 5.87
N ILE A 221 13.70 -4.74 5.29
CA ILE A 221 13.04 -3.51 5.76
C ILE A 221 11.51 -3.60 5.56
N LEU A 222 11.05 -4.12 4.42
CA LEU A 222 9.63 -4.38 4.19
C LEU A 222 9.07 -5.36 5.21
N TRP A 223 9.79 -6.43 5.52
CA TRP A 223 9.37 -7.40 6.54
C TRP A 223 9.23 -6.75 7.92
N LEU A 224 10.22 -5.95 8.33
CA LEU A 224 10.14 -5.19 9.58
C LEU A 224 8.91 -4.27 9.59
N GLY A 225 8.68 -3.54 8.50
CA GLY A 225 7.52 -2.66 8.37
C GLY A 225 6.18 -3.39 8.41
N TRP A 226 6.16 -4.67 7.99
CA TRP A 226 4.96 -5.50 8.01
C TRP A 226 4.45 -5.79 9.43
N PHE A 227 5.33 -5.79 10.42
CA PHE A 227 4.88 -5.81 11.82
C PHE A 227 4.03 -4.59 12.15
N GLY A 228 4.39 -3.42 11.62
CA GLY A 228 3.56 -2.22 11.74
C GLY A 228 2.29 -2.29 10.89
N PHE A 229 2.40 -2.78 9.66
CA PHE A 229 1.28 -2.88 8.72
C PHE A 229 0.14 -3.74 9.29
N ASN A 230 0.42 -4.97 9.66
CA ASN A 230 -0.57 -5.90 10.21
C ASN A 230 -0.81 -5.66 11.71
N GLY A 231 0.23 -5.42 12.50
CA GLY A 231 0.10 -5.19 13.94
C GLY A 231 -0.69 -3.92 14.26
N GLY A 232 -0.50 -2.84 13.48
CA GLY A 232 -1.30 -1.62 13.59
C GLY A 232 -2.75 -1.81 13.17
N SER A 233 -3.02 -2.73 12.25
CA SER A 233 -4.38 -3.04 11.78
C SER A 233 -5.25 -3.76 12.82
N VAL A 234 -4.69 -4.18 13.95
CA VAL A 234 -5.45 -4.56 15.14
C VAL A 234 -6.21 -3.36 15.72
N LEU A 235 -5.76 -2.14 15.42
CA LEU A 235 -6.32 -0.86 15.87
C LEU A 235 -6.34 -0.70 17.40
N SER A 236 -5.61 -1.55 18.10
CA SER A 236 -5.48 -1.53 19.56
C SER A 236 -4.18 -2.19 20.02
N ALA A 237 -3.80 -1.93 21.26
CA ALA A 237 -2.70 -2.59 21.93
C ALA A 237 -3.16 -3.85 22.68
N ASP A 238 -4.19 -4.55 22.17
CA ASP A 238 -4.63 -5.82 22.73
C ASP A 238 -3.49 -6.86 22.66
N PRO A 239 -3.03 -7.41 23.79
CA PRO A 239 -1.83 -8.24 23.79
C PRO A 239 -2.04 -9.59 23.08
N ALA A 240 -3.24 -10.14 23.09
CA ALA A 240 -3.53 -11.43 22.46
C ALA A 240 -3.65 -11.29 20.94
N LEU A 241 -4.46 -10.32 20.48
CA LEU A 241 -4.67 -10.06 19.05
C LEU A 241 -3.37 -9.57 18.38
N THR A 242 -2.65 -8.66 19.02
CA THR A 242 -1.40 -8.13 18.48
C THR A 242 -0.35 -9.23 18.36
N SER A 243 -0.14 -10.03 19.41
CA SER A 243 0.87 -11.07 19.39
C SER A 243 0.59 -12.16 18.34
N ILE A 244 -0.65 -12.64 18.22
CA ILE A 244 -1.01 -13.64 17.21
C ILE A 244 -0.88 -13.07 15.79
N THR A 245 -1.26 -11.81 15.58
CA THR A 245 -1.11 -11.13 14.30
C THR A 245 0.37 -11.03 13.89
N LEU A 246 1.25 -10.67 14.81
CA LEU A 246 2.69 -10.58 14.51
C LEU A 246 3.31 -11.96 14.23
N VAL A 247 2.92 -12.98 14.99
CA VAL A 247 3.38 -14.37 14.77
C VAL A 247 2.94 -14.87 13.40
N THR A 248 1.65 -14.74 13.07
CA THR A 248 1.11 -15.19 11.78
C THR A 248 1.70 -14.41 10.61
N THR A 249 1.92 -13.09 10.76
CA THR A 249 2.62 -12.26 9.78
C THR A 249 4.04 -12.76 9.51
N CYS A 250 4.77 -13.11 10.57
CA CYS A 250 6.14 -13.61 10.45
C CYS A 250 6.19 -14.98 9.76
N LEU A 251 5.29 -15.89 10.11
CA LEU A 251 5.24 -17.24 9.54
C LEU A 251 4.81 -17.21 8.07
N ALA A 252 3.76 -16.48 7.73
CA ALA A 252 3.30 -16.31 6.35
C ALA A 252 4.39 -15.67 5.46
N ARG A 253 5.11 -14.69 5.97
CA ARG A 253 6.20 -14.06 5.24
C ARG A 253 7.40 -15.00 5.03
N SER A 254 7.65 -15.89 5.97
CA SER A 254 8.67 -16.93 5.81
C SER A 254 8.35 -17.91 4.70
N GLU A 255 7.07 -18.29 4.53
CA GLU A 255 6.61 -19.13 3.43
C GLU A 255 6.68 -18.40 2.08
N GLU A 256 6.36 -17.10 2.03
CA GLU A 256 6.48 -16.29 0.83
C GLU A 256 7.92 -16.29 0.28
N HIS A 257 8.94 -16.18 1.14
CA HIS A 257 10.33 -16.28 0.71
C HIS A 257 10.68 -17.66 0.16
N THR A 258 10.10 -18.70 0.69
CA THR A 258 10.26 -20.07 0.18
C THR A 258 9.51 -20.25 -1.14
N SER A 259 8.34 -19.64 -1.29
CA SER A 259 7.52 -19.69 -2.50
C SER A 259 7.97 -18.71 -3.59
N GLU A 260 8.62 -17.57 -3.25
CA GLU A 260 9.23 -16.68 -4.25
C GLU A 260 10.43 -17.33 -4.95
N LEU A 261 11.16 -18.22 -4.28
CA LEU A 261 12.12 -19.10 -4.94
C LEU A 261 11.45 -20.09 -5.90
N GLN A 262 10.15 -20.30 -5.76
CA GLN A 262 9.32 -21.18 -6.58
C GLN A 262 8.19 -20.42 -7.30
N SER A 263 8.14 -19.07 -7.20
CA SER A 263 7.05 -18.30 -7.78
C SER A 263 6.99 -18.47 -9.30
N PRO A 264 5.79 -18.45 -9.90
CA PRO A 264 5.65 -18.54 -11.36
C PRO A 264 6.48 -17.51 -12.11
N MET A 265 6.78 -16.36 -11.49
CA MET A 265 7.61 -15.32 -12.09
C MET A 265 9.10 -15.71 -12.08
N TYR A 266 9.58 -16.39 -11.03
CA TYR A 266 10.92 -16.94 -10.99
C TYR A 266 11.05 -18.18 -11.87
N LEU A 267 10.03 -19.04 -11.89
CA LEU A 267 9.91 -20.17 -12.83
C LEU A 267 9.85 -19.70 -14.29
N VAL A 268 9.10 -18.65 -14.57
CA VAL A 268 9.06 -18.05 -15.91
C VAL A 268 10.40 -17.42 -16.27
N CYS A 269 11.07 -16.72 -15.34
CA CYS A 269 12.43 -16.23 -15.59
C CYS A 269 13.43 -17.38 -15.75
N ARG A 270 13.33 -18.44 -14.98
CA ARG A 270 14.22 -19.60 -15.03
C ARG A 270 13.94 -20.46 -16.29
N LEU A 271 12.69 -20.73 -16.62
CA LEU A 271 12.30 -21.42 -17.86
C LEU A 271 12.68 -20.63 -19.12
N LEU A 272 12.71 -19.30 -19.06
CA LEU A 272 13.19 -18.44 -20.13
C LEU A 272 14.72 -18.38 -20.21
N LEU A 273 15.43 -18.70 -19.12
CA LEU A 273 16.89 -18.80 -19.07
C LEU A 273 17.40 -20.23 -19.41
N GLU A 274 16.62 -21.27 -19.13
CA GLU A 274 16.96 -22.67 -19.37
C GLU A 274 16.54 -23.17 -20.80
N LYS A 275 15.74 -22.42 -21.54
CA LYS A 275 15.53 -22.67 -22.98
C LYS A 275 16.65 -22.04 -23.80
N LYS A 276 17.87 -22.57 -23.67
CA LYS A 276 18.94 -22.48 -24.63
C LYS A 276 19.34 -23.88 -25.07
#